data_bbfc64726682dca2b44765eec8621e8e
#
_entry.id   bbfc64726682dca2b44765eec8621e8e
#
_cell.length_a   1.000
_cell.length_b   1.000
_cell.length_c   1.000
_cell.angle_alpha   90.00
_cell.angle_beta   90.00
_cell.angle_gamma   90.00
#
_symmetry.space_group_name_H-M   'P 1'
#
loop_
_entity.id
_entity.type
_entity.pdbx_description
1 polymer ?
#
loop_
_entity_poly.entity_id
_entity_poly.type
_entity_poly.pdbx_seq_one_letter_code
_entity_poly.pdbx_strand_id
1 'polypeptide(L)'
;MPYTSRMFRTRFKNEIVAEFLPPVRARKRQRVILLCDGMPGMPRKQGLAEFLAGKGFWVFYPRWRGAWESDGQFLEKSPEEDLRDVMDELPKGVREAAFGKKFKLSPDEIFVIGGSFGGTAAILASLDARVKKVIANCPVVDWSILGKEQKKETSNPSYVSYLREAFGNGYRLSEKNWNKLHSGVFYNPVQHVRELSAEKILMFHAKDDPYVPWRSVSRFAEKAGIQLHLFARGGHLSTEMVVQKYWARIERFFDE
;
A
#
# COMPACT_ATOMS: atom_id res chain seq x y z
N MET A 1 23.14 11.73 19.29
CA MET A 1 22.36 10.90 18.37
C MET A 1 21.09 11.67 18.06
N PRO A 2 20.71 11.87 16.79
CA PRO A 2 19.44 12.49 16.51
C PRO A 2 18.35 11.57 17.07
N TYR A 3 17.39 12.13 17.81
CA TYR A 3 16.20 11.45 18.24
C TYR A 3 15.58 10.78 17.01
N THR A 4 15.56 9.45 16.97
CA THR A 4 14.74 8.72 16.00
C THR A 4 13.31 9.12 16.31
N SER A 5 12.68 9.83 15.39
CA SER A 5 11.32 10.33 15.58
C SER A 5 10.39 9.13 15.69
N ARG A 6 9.94 8.83 16.93
CA ARG A 6 8.96 7.77 17.15
C ARG A 6 7.71 8.12 16.36
N MET A 7 7.27 7.21 15.49
CA MET A 7 6.02 7.38 14.78
C MET A 7 4.86 7.50 15.78
N PHE A 8 3.99 8.46 15.57
CA PHE A 8 2.74 8.57 16.32
C PHE A 8 1.79 7.46 15.89
N ARG A 9 0.85 7.11 16.76
CA ARG A 9 -0.21 6.16 16.45
C ARG A 9 -1.58 6.82 16.54
N THR A 10 -2.48 6.42 15.67
CA THR A 10 -3.88 6.84 15.67
C THR A 10 -4.78 5.67 15.26
N ARG A 11 -6.09 5.87 15.36
CA ARG A 11 -7.09 4.88 14.95
C ARG A 11 -8.17 5.57 14.12
N PHE A 12 -8.46 4.99 12.96
CA PHE A 12 -9.52 5.43 12.05
C PHE A 12 -10.72 4.48 12.12
N LYS A 13 -11.94 5.01 12.01
CA LYS A 13 -13.20 4.25 12.10
C LYS A 13 -13.28 3.34 13.34
N ASN A 14 -12.53 3.62 14.38
CA ASN A 14 -12.36 2.79 15.58
C ASN A 14 -11.80 1.36 15.31
N GLU A 15 -11.32 1.07 14.10
CA GLU A 15 -10.88 -0.25 13.66
C GLU A 15 -9.45 -0.25 13.12
N ILE A 16 -9.10 0.75 12.30
CA ILE A 16 -7.82 0.77 11.57
C ILE A 16 -6.77 1.52 12.37
N VAL A 17 -5.81 0.82 12.92
CA VAL A 17 -4.64 1.43 13.55
C VAL A 17 -3.66 1.89 12.48
N ALA A 18 -3.17 3.11 12.60
CA ALA A 18 -2.14 3.64 11.72
C ALA A 18 -1.01 4.27 12.52
N GLU A 19 0.21 4.06 12.06
CA GLU A 19 1.34 4.89 12.43
C GLU A 19 1.37 6.10 11.52
N PHE A 20 1.82 7.26 12.04
CA PHE A 20 1.94 8.45 11.21
C PHE A 20 3.06 9.39 11.63
N LEU A 21 3.52 10.18 10.69
CA LEU A 21 4.47 11.28 10.90
C LEU A 21 3.94 12.56 10.24
N PRO A 22 3.96 13.69 10.96
CA PRO A 22 3.82 14.99 10.32
C PRO A 22 5.06 15.33 9.49
N PRO A 23 4.95 16.24 8.52
CA PRO A 23 6.11 16.70 7.76
C PRO A 23 7.13 17.38 8.69
N VAL A 24 8.42 17.13 8.44
CA VAL A 24 9.53 17.78 9.20
C VAL A 24 9.50 19.28 9.01
N ARG A 25 9.10 19.74 7.81
CA ARG A 25 8.89 21.15 7.51
C ARG A 25 7.49 21.32 6.94
N ALA A 26 6.67 22.14 7.61
CA ALA A 26 5.33 22.45 7.13
C ALA A 26 5.40 23.13 5.75
N ARG A 27 4.57 22.66 4.83
CA ARG A 27 4.36 23.29 3.51
C ARG A 27 3.01 24.01 3.50
N LYS A 28 2.84 24.97 2.60
CA LYS A 28 1.57 25.68 2.43
C LYS A 28 0.44 24.70 2.07
N ARG A 29 0.70 23.72 1.21
CA ARG A 29 -0.21 22.63 0.88
C ARG A 29 0.02 21.43 1.79
N GLN A 30 -1.05 20.87 2.32
CA GLN A 30 -1.01 19.65 3.12
C GLN A 30 -1.07 18.43 2.20
N ARG A 31 0.10 17.89 1.89
CA ARG A 31 0.26 16.70 1.04
C ARG A 31 0.33 15.46 1.93
N VAL A 32 -0.50 14.49 1.67
CA VAL A 32 -0.60 13.24 2.44
C VAL A 32 -0.16 12.07 1.59
N ILE A 33 0.65 11.17 2.16
CA ILE A 33 0.97 9.87 1.60
C ILE A 33 0.37 8.78 2.50
N LEU A 34 -0.41 7.87 1.89
CA LEU A 34 -0.82 6.60 2.51
C LEU A 34 0.15 5.51 2.06
N LEU A 35 0.84 4.87 3.01
CA LEU A 35 1.73 3.74 2.75
C LEU A 35 0.97 2.43 2.90
N CYS A 36 1.05 1.56 1.91
CA CYS A 36 0.40 0.27 1.86
C CYS A 36 1.42 -0.86 2.04
N ASP A 37 1.16 -1.75 2.99
CA ASP A 37 2.04 -2.88 3.23
C ASP A 37 1.78 -4.05 2.30
N GLY A 38 2.85 -4.78 1.96
CA GLY A 38 2.76 -6.09 1.34
C GLY A 38 2.36 -7.17 2.34
N MET A 39 2.10 -8.39 1.84
CA MET A 39 1.87 -9.55 2.68
C MET A 39 2.54 -10.80 2.09
N PRO A 40 2.93 -11.76 2.94
CA PRO A 40 3.01 -11.64 4.40
C PRO A 40 4.18 -10.76 4.81
N GLY A 41 4.13 -10.19 5.99
CA GLY A 41 5.22 -9.38 6.52
C GLY A 41 4.89 -8.69 7.82
N MET A 42 5.92 -8.28 8.54
CA MET A 42 5.79 -7.44 9.72
C MET A 42 5.77 -5.96 9.31
N PRO A 43 5.00 -5.10 9.99
CA PRO A 43 5.00 -3.66 9.72
C PRO A 43 6.38 -3.04 10.00
N ARG A 44 7.11 -2.63 8.97
CA ARG A 44 8.48 -2.08 9.08
C ARG A 44 8.72 -0.99 8.03
N LYS A 45 7.95 0.11 8.10
CA LYS A 45 8.12 1.20 7.12
C LYS A 45 8.57 2.52 7.75
N GLN A 46 9.14 2.45 8.96
CA GLN A 46 9.59 3.67 9.65
C GLN A 46 10.60 4.47 8.81
N GLY A 47 11.63 3.82 8.26
CA GLY A 47 12.65 4.51 7.46
C GLY A 47 12.06 5.20 6.23
N LEU A 48 11.12 4.53 5.52
CA LEU A 48 10.41 5.14 4.41
C LEU A 48 9.52 6.30 4.85
N ALA A 49 8.81 6.15 5.98
CA ALA A 49 7.96 7.21 6.52
C ALA A 49 8.77 8.44 6.93
N GLU A 50 9.91 8.25 7.59
CA GLU A 50 10.83 9.34 7.95
C GLU A 50 11.40 10.05 6.72
N PHE A 51 11.79 9.30 5.69
CA PHE A 51 12.25 9.84 4.42
C PHE A 51 11.18 10.74 3.78
N LEU A 52 9.95 10.27 3.68
CA LEU A 52 8.84 11.00 3.06
C LEU A 52 8.39 12.21 3.91
N ALA A 53 8.39 12.08 5.24
CA ALA A 53 8.14 13.21 6.14
C ALA A 53 9.23 14.29 6.00
N GLY A 54 10.48 13.88 5.78
CA GLY A 54 11.59 14.78 5.41
C GLY A 54 11.38 15.50 4.08
N LYS A 55 10.64 14.92 3.15
CA LYS A 55 10.22 15.53 1.87
C LYS A 55 9.01 16.46 1.99
N GLY A 56 8.44 16.60 3.18
CA GLY A 56 7.36 17.54 3.48
C GLY A 56 5.95 16.96 3.34
N PHE A 57 5.81 15.64 3.42
CA PHE A 57 4.52 14.95 3.41
C PHE A 57 4.07 14.59 4.82
N TRP A 58 2.78 14.64 5.06
CA TRP A 58 2.14 13.83 6.09
C TRP A 58 2.19 12.39 5.63
N VAL A 59 2.65 11.49 6.46
CA VAL A 59 2.76 10.07 6.12
C VAL A 59 1.91 9.26 7.06
N PHE A 60 0.97 8.49 6.53
CA PHE A 60 0.17 7.54 7.28
C PHE A 60 0.45 6.13 6.80
N TYR A 61 0.63 5.24 7.74
CA TYR A 61 0.90 3.83 7.50
C TYR A 61 -0.15 2.98 8.22
N PRO A 62 -1.35 2.82 7.63
CA PRO A 62 -2.42 2.01 8.19
C PRO A 62 -2.07 0.52 8.15
N ARG A 63 -2.52 -0.21 9.16
CA ARG A 63 -2.62 -1.66 9.17
C ARG A 63 -3.94 -2.05 8.54
N TRP A 64 -3.92 -3.03 7.67
CA TRP A 64 -5.15 -3.56 7.09
C TRP A 64 -6.09 -4.07 8.19
N ARG A 65 -7.41 -3.96 8.02
CA ARG A 65 -8.36 -4.62 8.90
C ARG A 65 -8.04 -6.10 9.01
N GLY A 66 -8.11 -6.64 10.23
CA GLY A 66 -7.75 -8.01 10.51
C GLY A 66 -6.25 -8.30 10.48
N ALA A 67 -5.40 -7.28 10.31
CA ALA A 67 -3.96 -7.44 10.42
C ALA A 67 -3.36 -6.61 11.57
N TRP A 68 -2.41 -7.21 12.26
CA TRP A 68 -1.66 -6.62 13.38
C TRP A 68 -2.59 -5.98 14.41
N GLU A 69 -2.41 -4.69 14.70
CA GLU A 69 -3.16 -3.97 15.72
C GLU A 69 -4.55 -3.50 15.28
N SER A 70 -4.89 -3.59 13.99
CA SER A 70 -6.22 -3.23 13.49
C SER A 70 -7.26 -4.31 13.78
N ASP A 71 -8.49 -3.92 14.08
CA ASP A 71 -9.58 -4.85 14.36
C ASP A 71 -10.15 -5.50 13.09
N GLY A 72 -11.15 -6.37 13.25
CA GLY A 72 -11.84 -7.03 12.15
C GLY A 72 -11.16 -8.30 11.64
N GLN A 73 -11.57 -8.74 10.46
CA GLN A 73 -11.06 -9.92 9.76
C GLN A 73 -10.34 -9.53 8.49
N PHE A 74 -9.13 -10.07 8.28
CA PHE A 74 -8.36 -9.78 7.08
C PHE A 74 -9.06 -10.32 5.83
N LEU A 75 -9.11 -9.51 4.77
CA LEU A 75 -9.83 -9.81 3.53
C LEU A 75 -11.35 -10.03 3.68
N GLU A 76 -11.95 -9.58 4.76
CA GLU A 76 -13.42 -9.52 4.84
C GLU A 76 -13.98 -8.50 3.86
N LYS A 77 -13.35 -7.33 3.80
CA LYS A 77 -13.53 -6.29 2.79
C LYS A 77 -12.29 -6.20 1.90
N SER A 78 -12.41 -5.56 0.77
CA SER A 78 -11.29 -5.29 -0.11
C SER A 78 -10.35 -4.26 0.52
N PRO A 79 -9.02 -4.49 0.57
CA PRO A 79 -8.08 -3.63 1.32
C PRO A 79 -8.06 -2.16 0.91
N GLU A 80 -8.39 -1.81 -0.34
CA GLU A 80 -8.52 -0.41 -0.73
C GLU A 80 -9.69 0.31 -0.04
N GLU A 81 -10.69 -0.41 0.48
CA GLU A 81 -11.75 0.17 1.29
C GLU A 81 -11.22 0.70 2.63
N ASP A 82 -10.18 0.07 3.19
CA ASP A 82 -9.49 0.58 4.38
C ASP A 82 -8.86 1.94 4.12
N LEU A 83 -8.29 2.12 2.92
CA LEU A 83 -7.72 3.42 2.53
C LEU A 83 -8.80 4.48 2.34
N ARG A 84 -9.97 4.12 1.79
CA ARG A 84 -11.12 5.03 1.68
C ARG A 84 -11.58 5.48 3.06
N ASP A 85 -11.70 4.55 4.00
CA ASP A 85 -12.09 4.86 5.38
C ASP A 85 -11.08 5.76 6.09
N VAL A 86 -9.78 5.55 5.86
CA VAL A 86 -8.74 6.46 6.34
C VAL A 86 -8.92 7.85 5.73
N MET A 87 -9.09 7.95 4.41
CA MET A 87 -9.29 9.22 3.71
C MET A 87 -10.54 9.98 4.18
N ASP A 88 -11.61 9.27 4.55
CA ASP A 88 -12.84 9.88 5.11
C ASP A 88 -12.62 10.53 6.47
N GLU A 89 -11.67 10.02 7.24
CA GLU A 89 -11.41 10.50 8.60
C GLU A 89 -10.35 11.60 8.65
N LEU A 90 -9.41 11.65 7.69
CA LEU A 90 -8.32 12.64 7.69
C LEU A 90 -8.81 14.10 7.86
N PRO A 91 -9.87 14.58 7.17
CA PRO A 91 -10.34 15.95 7.30
C PRO A 91 -10.92 16.29 8.69
N LYS A 92 -11.27 15.29 9.48
CA LYS A 92 -11.76 15.48 10.86
C LYS A 92 -10.61 15.79 11.83
N GLY A 93 -9.37 15.73 11.34
CA GLY A 93 -8.16 15.82 12.13
C GLY A 93 -7.77 14.49 12.75
N VAL A 94 -6.53 14.40 13.20
CA VAL A 94 -5.94 13.16 13.72
C VAL A 94 -5.61 13.33 15.20
N ARG A 95 -6.04 12.38 16.02
CA ARG A 95 -5.71 12.31 17.44
C ARG A 95 -4.68 11.21 17.67
N GLU A 96 -3.55 11.59 18.24
CA GLU A 96 -2.52 10.64 18.67
C GLU A 96 -3.02 9.83 19.88
N ALA A 97 -2.77 8.52 19.86
CA ALA A 97 -3.41 7.58 20.78
C ALA A 97 -2.80 7.57 22.21
N ALA A 98 -1.49 7.85 22.35
CA ALA A 98 -0.83 7.73 23.64
C ALA A 98 -1.07 8.94 24.56
N PHE A 99 -0.94 10.16 24.01
CA PHE A 99 -1.02 11.40 24.79
C PHE A 99 -2.23 12.27 24.40
N GLY A 100 -3.03 11.82 23.43
CA GLY A 100 -4.22 12.52 22.99
C GLY A 100 -3.95 13.80 22.22
N LYS A 101 -2.73 14.04 21.74
CA LYS A 101 -2.36 15.20 20.94
C LYS A 101 -3.19 15.24 19.67
N LYS A 102 -3.81 16.39 19.40
CA LYS A 102 -4.63 16.61 18.20
C LYS A 102 -3.82 17.32 17.13
N PHE A 103 -3.92 16.82 15.90
CA PHE A 103 -3.36 17.42 14.71
C PHE A 103 -4.50 17.84 13.78
N LYS A 104 -4.53 19.12 13.40
CA LYS A 104 -5.44 19.58 12.36
C LYS A 104 -4.88 19.17 11.01
N LEU A 105 -5.68 18.51 10.21
CA LEU A 105 -5.32 18.04 8.89
C LEU A 105 -6.48 18.26 7.94
N SER A 106 -6.20 18.93 6.82
CA SER A 106 -7.12 19.10 5.71
C SER A 106 -6.31 18.82 4.43
N PRO A 107 -6.29 17.56 3.96
CA PRO A 107 -5.46 17.19 2.82
C PRO A 107 -5.83 17.99 1.56
N ASP A 108 -4.86 18.70 0.98
CA ASP A 108 -4.99 19.30 -0.36
C ASP A 108 -4.73 18.27 -1.45
N GLU A 109 -3.82 17.33 -1.18
CA GLU A 109 -3.43 16.28 -2.13
C GLU A 109 -3.17 14.97 -1.37
N ILE A 110 -3.71 13.86 -1.89
CA ILE A 110 -3.50 12.52 -1.34
C ILE A 110 -2.80 11.65 -2.38
N PHE A 111 -1.73 11.00 -1.94
CA PHE A 111 -0.93 10.05 -2.69
C PHE A 111 -0.95 8.68 -2.02
N VAL A 112 -0.78 7.63 -2.80
CA VAL A 112 -0.71 6.27 -2.26
C VAL A 112 0.56 5.60 -2.77
N ILE A 113 1.32 4.96 -1.88
CA ILE A 113 2.52 4.18 -2.22
C ILE A 113 2.34 2.77 -1.66
N GLY A 114 2.40 1.77 -2.53
CA GLY A 114 2.28 0.38 -2.11
C GLY A 114 3.20 -0.56 -2.87
N GLY A 115 3.54 -1.67 -2.22
CA GLY A 115 4.33 -2.74 -2.83
C GLY A 115 3.65 -4.10 -2.72
N SER A 116 3.85 -4.96 -3.73
CA SER A 116 3.31 -6.32 -3.74
C SER A 116 1.78 -6.31 -3.53
N PHE A 117 1.27 -7.00 -2.51
CA PHE A 117 -0.12 -6.91 -2.07
C PHE A 117 -0.59 -5.46 -1.89
N GLY A 118 0.19 -4.62 -1.19
CA GLY A 118 -0.14 -3.20 -1.02
C GLY A 118 -0.08 -2.40 -2.33
N GLY A 119 0.64 -2.87 -3.34
CA GLY A 119 0.64 -2.32 -4.69
C GLY A 119 -0.71 -2.51 -5.39
N THR A 120 -1.38 -3.64 -5.16
CA THR A 120 -2.77 -3.87 -5.58
C THR A 120 -3.71 -2.83 -4.98
N ALA A 121 -3.62 -2.63 -3.65
CA ALA A 121 -4.44 -1.63 -2.95
C ALA A 121 -4.20 -0.21 -3.48
N ALA A 122 -2.94 0.13 -3.74
CA ALA A 122 -2.58 1.43 -4.28
C ALA A 122 -3.21 1.66 -5.67
N ILE A 123 -3.13 0.67 -6.57
CA ILE A 123 -3.76 0.75 -7.91
C ILE A 123 -5.27 0.93 -7.76
N LEU A 124 -5.95 0.12 -6.96
CA LEU A 124 -7.40 0.20 -6.77
C LEU A 124 -7.82 1.49 -6.06
N ALA A 125 -7.02 2.01 -5.15
CA ALA A 125 -7.27 3.31 -4.52
C ALA A 125 -7.24 4.48 -5.51
N SER A 126 -6.56 4.35 -6.67
CA SER A 126 -6.54 5.39 -7.71
C SER A 126 -7.91 5.66 -8.34
N LEU A 127 -8.87 4.74 -8.18
CA LEU A 127 -10.27 4.91 -8.59
C LEU A 127 -11.01 5.94 -7.73
N ASP A 128 -10.53 6.22 -6.53
CA ASP A 128 -11.06 7.30 -5.71
C ASP A 128 -10.59 8.66 -6.23
N ALA A 129 -11.54 9.58 -6.45
CA ALA A 129 -11.25 10.89 -7.01
C ALA A 129 -10.30 11.73 -6.13
N ARG A 130 -10.25 11.47 -4.82
CA ARG A 130 -9.37 12.16 -3.86
C ARG A 130 -7.90 11.79 -4.03
N VAL A 131 -7.61 10.61 -4.61
CA VAL A 131 -6.24 10.16 -4.85
C VAL A 131 -5.70 10.87 -6.09
N LYS A 132 -4.66 11.67 -5.90
CA LYS A 132 -4.00 12.41 -6.99
C LYS A 132 -3.10 11.50 -7.80
N LYS A 133 -2.15 10.81 -7.15
CA LYS A 133 -1.18 9.93 -7.83
C LYS A 133 -0.84 8.70 -6.97
N VAL A 134 -0.40 7.65 -7.63
CA VAL A 134 -0.10 6.35 -7.03
C VAL A 134 1.26 5.84 -7.49
N ILE A 135 2.04 5.29 -6.56
CA ILE A 135 3.23 4.49 -6.85
C ILE A 135 2.93 3.03 -6.47
N ALA A 136 2.99 2.14 -7.46
CA ALA A 136 2.83 0.71 -7.27
C ALA A 136 4.12 -0.04 -7.60
N ASN A 137 4.75 -0.63 -6.59
CA ASN A 137 6.00 -1.38 -6.72
C ASN A 137 5.74 -2.88 -6.68
N CYS A 138 6.17 -3.60 -7.71
CA CYS A 138 5.96 -5.04 -7.87
C CYS A 138 4.50 -5.48 -7.55
N PRO A 139 3.46 -4.76 -8.05
CA PRO A 139 2.09 -5.03 -7.66
C PRO A 139 1.59 -6.35 -8.21
N VAL A 140 0.76 -7.06 -7.44
CA VAL A 140 -0.07 -8.13 -8.00
C VAL A 140 -1.23 -7.48 -8.74
N VAL A 141 -1.26 -7.59 -10.06
CA VAL A 141 -2.29 -6.98 -10.92
C VAL A 141 -3.39 -7.95 -11.30
N ASP A 142 -3.12 -9.25 -11.15
CA ASP A 142 -4.07 -10.33 -11.41
C ASP A 142 -3.77 -11.50 -10.47
N TRP A 143 -4.65 -11.73 -9.50
CA TRP A 143 -4.50 -12.80 -8.51
C TRP A 143 -4.72 -14.20 -9.10
N SER A 144 -5.28 -14.33 -10.30
CA SER A 144 -5.40 -15.60 -11.01
C SER A 144 -4.09 -16.04 -11.68
N ILE A 145 -3.13 -15.10 -11.89
CA ILE A 145 -1.85 -15.33 -12.57
C ILE A 145 -0.71 -15.01 -11.61
N LEU A 146 -0.41 -15.95 -10.73
CA LEU A 146 0.69 -15.82 -9.78
C LEU A 146 1.99 -16.45 -10.31
N GLY A 147 3.12 -15.97 -9.84
CA GLY A 147 4.42 -16.58 -10.07
C GLY A 147 4.50 -17.99 -9.49
N LYS A 148 5.45 -18.78 -9.96
CA LYS A 148 5.59 -20.18 -9.52
C LYS A 148 5.72 -20.30 -8.00
N GLU A 149 6.55 -19.46 -7.39
CA GLU A 149 6.77 -19.47 -5.94
C GLU A 149 5.51 -19.01 -5.19
N GLN A 150 4.93 -17.90 -5.56
CA GLN A 150 3.73 -17.40 -4.92
C GLN A 150 2.54 -18.35 -5.12
N LYS A 151 2.38 -18.94 -6.30
CA LYS A 151 1.35 -19.95 -6.55
C LYS A 151 1.53 -21.18 -5.66
N LYS A 152 2.79 -21.66 -5.49
CA LYS A 152 3.12 -22.76 -4.60
C LYS A 152 2.74 -22.42 -3.14
N GLU A 153 3.06 -21.21 -2.67
CA GLU A 153 2.71 -20.76 -1.33
C GLU A 153 1.20 -20.61 -1.16
N THR A 154 0.53 -19.85 -2.04
CA THR A 154 -0.87 -19.46 -1.89
C THR A 154 -1.87 -20.55 -2.24
N SER A 155 -1.50 -21.51 -3.12
CA SER A 155 -2.33 -22.68 -3.45
C SER A 155 -2.13 -23.84 -2.47
N ASN A 156 -1.22 -23.70 -1.51
CA ASN A 156 -1.07 -24.69 -0.45
C ASN A 156 -2.35 -24.62 0.43
N PRO A 157 -3.07 -25.75 0.62
CA PRO A 157 -4.23 -25.78 1.51
C PRO A 157 -3.93 -25.34 2.94
N SER A 158 -2.66 -25.38 3.34
CA SER A 158 -2.18 -24.94 4.65
C SER A 158 -1.69 -23.48 4.70
N TYR A 159 -1.85 -22.66 3.65
CA TYR A 159 -1.30 -21.30 3.63
C TYR A 159 -1.85 -20.42 4.76
N VAL A 160 -3.16 -20.50 5.02
CA VAL A 160 -3.77 -19.80 6.17
C VAL A 160 -3.21 -20.33 7.49
N SER A 161 -3.00 -21.65 7.59
CA SER A 161 -2.36 -22.27 8.76
C SER A 161 -0.90 -21.81 8.92
N TYR A 162 -0.15 -21.74 7.81
CA TYR A 162 1.21 -21.17 7.79
C TYR A 162 1.21 -19.72 8.29
N LEU A 163 0.31 -18.87 7.80
CA LEU A 163 0.22 -17.49 8.27
C LEU A 163 -0.07 -17.41 9.78
N ARG A 164 -0.92 -18.28 10.28
CA ARG A 164 -1.25 -18.36 11.70
C ARG A 164 -0.05 -18.85 12.53
N GLU A 165 0.66 -19.84 12.04
CA GLU A 165 1.87 -20.38 12.70
C GLU A 165 3.02 -19.36 12.72
N ALA A 166 3.30 -18.74 11.56
CA ALA A 166 4.43 -17.84 11.39
C ALA A 166 4.21 -16.43 11.97
N PHE A 167 2.96 -15.94 12.00
CA PHE A 167 2.62 -14.56 12.38
C PHE A 167 1.60 -14.48 13.52
N GLY A 168 1.11 -15.61 14.06
CA GLY A 168 0.14 -15.63 15.17
C GLY A 168 -1.12 -14.85 14.81
N ASN A 169 -1.49 -13.90 15.68
CA ASN A 169 -2.61 -12.99 15.47
C ASN A 169 -2.29 -11.83 14.50
N GLY A 170 -1.11 -11.82 13.89
CA GLY A 170 -0.73 -10.81 12.90
C GLY A 170 -1.64 -10.77 11.68
N TYR A 171 -2.32 -11.89 11.38
CA TYR A 171 -3.37 -11.96 10.35
C TYR A 171 -4.56 -12.78 10.88
N ARG A 172 -5.67 -12.10 11.15
CA ARG A 172 -6.95 -12.75 11.51
C ARG A 172 -7.69 -13.10 10.22
N LEU A 173 -7.27 -14.19 9.60
CA LEU A 173 -7.66 -14.62 8.28
C LEU A 173 -8.37 -15.97 8.33
N SER A 174 -9.53 -16.07 7.68
CA SER A 174 -10.23 -17.33 7.42
C SER A 174 -9.94 -17.87 6.02
N GLU A 175 -10.04 -19.19 5.83
CA GLU A 175 -9.96 -19.83 4.52
C GLU A 175 -10.97 -19.22 3.52
N LYS A 176 -12.19 -18.93 3.98
CA LYS A 176 -13.22 -18.28 3.18
C LYS A 176 -12.74 -16.92 2.62
N ASN A 177 -12.14 -16.10 3.47
CA ASN A 177 -11.66 -14.77 3.06
C ASN A 177 -10.44 -14.88 2.16
N TRP A 178 -9.52 -15.82 2.45
CA TRP A 178 -8.36 -16.08 1.62
C TRP A 178 -8.76 -16.49 0.19
N ASN A 179 -9.72 -17.39 0.07
CA ASN A 179 -10.19 -17.91 -1.21
C ASN A 179 -10.85 -16.84 -2.10
N LYS A 180 -11.28 -15.70 -1.54
CA LYS A 180 -11.77 -14.58 -2.36
C LYS A 180 -10.72 -14.04 -3.32
N LEU A 181 -9.43 -14.03 -2.96
CA LEU A 181 -8.36 -13.58 -3.85
C LEU A 181 -8.30 -14.41 -5.14
N HIS A 182 -8.62 -15.70 -5.05
CA HIS A 182 -8.58 -16.62 -6.20
C HIS A 182 -9.85 -16.56 -7.06
N SER A 183 -10.85 -15.78 -6.67
CA SER A 183 -12.09 -15.61 -7.45
C SER A 183 -11.86 -14.89 -8.79
N GLY A 184 -10.74 -14.17 -8.94
CA GLY A 184 -10.45 -13.33 -10.10
C GLY A 184 -11.23 -12.02 -10.14
N VAL A 185 -12.11 -11.78 -9.15
CA VAL A 185 -12.95 -10.56 -9.06
C VAL A 185 -12.56 -9.70 -7.87
N PHE A 186 -12.46 -10.31 -6.69
CA PHE A 186 -12.16 -9.61 -5.44
C PHE A 186 -10.71 -9.09 -5.44
N TYR A 187 -10.53 -7.81 -5.12
CA TYR A 187 -9.22 -7.17 -4.97
C TYR A 187 -8.31 -7.37 -6.20
N ASN A 188 -8.86 -7.20 -7.40
CA ASN A 188 -8.17 -7.59 -8.64
C ASN A 188 -8.10 -6.45 -9.67
N PRO A 189 -6.97 -5.72 -9.81
CA PRO A 189 -6.83 -4.58 -10.70
C PRO A 189 -7.19 -4.85 -12.16
N VAL A 190 -6.95 -6.06 -12.67
CA VAL A 190 -7.24 -6.40 -14.07
C VAL A 190 -8.72 -6.26 -14.42
N GLN A 191 -9.62 -6.35 -13.43
CA GLN A 191 -11.06 -6.14 -13.62
C GLN A 191 -11.42 -4.68 -13.89
N HIS A 192 -10.57 -3.74 -13.47
CA HIS A 192 -10.80 -2.30 -13.51
C HIS A 192 -9.98 -1.56 -14.57
N VAL A 193 -9.33 -2.28 -15.49
CA VAL A 193 -8.43 -1.69 -16.51
C VAL A 193 -9.05 -0.51 -17.26
N ARG A 194 -10.36 -0.56 -17.55
CA ARG A 194 -11.07 0.49 -18.31
C ARG A 194 -11.45 1.71 -17.46
N GLU A 195 -11.43 1.56 -16.13
CA GLU A 195 -11.81 2.59 -15.15
C GLU A 195 -10.59 3.35 -14.62
N LEU A 196 -9.38 2.77 -14.78
CA LEU A 196 -8.14 3.37 -14.31
C LEU A 196 -7.73 4.57 -15.16
N SER A 197 -7.32 5.64 -14.50
CA SER A 197 -6.67 6.79 -15.11
C SER A 197 -5.16 6.57 -15.15
N ALA A 198 -4.62 6.33 -16.33
CA ALA A 198 -3.22 5.96 -16.52
C ALA A 198 -2.24 7.00 -15.95
N GLU A 199 -2.57 8.28 -16.11
CA GLU A 199 -1.79 9.42 -15.64
C GLU A 199 -1.68 9.48 -14.09
N LYS A 200 -2.55 8.77 -13.37
CA LYS A 200 -2.48 8.69 -11.90
C LYS A 200 -1.51 7.64 -11.39
N ILE A 201 -1.02 6.72 -12.22
CA ILE A 201 -0.31 5.53 -11.75
C ILE A 201 1.09 5.43 -12.36
N LEU A 202 2.11 5.33 -11.51
CA LEU A 202 3.47 4.98 -11.91
C LEU A 202 3.86 3.64 -11.28
N MET A 203 4.27 2.70 -12.12
CA MET A 203 4.62 1.33 -11.68
C MET A 203 6.12 1.07 -11.81
N PHE A 204 6.64 0.29 -10.86
CA PHE A 204 8.00 -0.26 -10.88
C PHE A 204 7.94 -1.77 -10.76
N HIS A 205 8.77 -2.49 -11.54
CA HIS A 205 8.83 -3.96 -11.51
C HIS A 205 10.17 -4.48 -12.01
N ALA A 206 10.53 -5.73 -11.65
CA ALA A 206 11.72 -6.39 -12.16
C ALA A 206 11.37 -7.67 -12.95
N LYS A 207 12.15 -7.95 -14.03
CA LYS A 207 11.90 -9.12 -14.90
C LYS A 207 12.21 -10.45 -14.21
N ASP A 208 13.05 -10.43 -13.19
CA ASP A 208 13.47 -11.59 -12.41
C ASP A 208 12.72 -11.74 -11.09
N ASP A 209 11.57 -11.05 -10.92
CA ASP A 209 10.70 -11.22 -9.76
C ASP A 209 10.16 -12.66 -9.72
N PRO A 210 10.46 -13.44 -8.66
CA PRO A 210 10.07 -14.85 -8.56
C PRO A 210 8.59 -15.01 -8.19
N TYR A 211 7.97 -13.98 -7.57
CA TYR A 211 6.61 -14.05 -7.03
C TYR A 211 5.57 -13.51 -7.99
N VAL A 212 5.84 -12.36 -8.62
CA VAL A 212 4.89 -11.70 -9.51
C VAL A 212 5.43 -11.69 -10.94
N PRO A 213 4.80 -12.42 -11.89
CA PRO A 213 5.29 -12.52 -13.26
C PRO A 213 5.28 -11.16 -13.98
N TRP A 214 6.45 -10.65 -14.35
CA TRP A 214 6.59 -9.35 -14.99
C TRP A 214 5.78 -9.22 -16.30
N ARG A 215 5.56 -10.34 -17.03
CA ARG A 215 4.81 -10.32 -18.28
C ARG A 215 3.33 -10.00 -18.07
N SER A 216 2.73 -10.44 -16.95
CA SER A 216 1.36 -10.08 -16.59
C SER A 216 1.26 -8.60 -16.22
N VAL A 217 2.24 -8.10 -15.47
CA VAL A 217 2.33 -6.69 -15.07
C VAL A 217 2.55 -5.78 -16.29
N SER A 218 3.44 -6.18 -17.21
CA SER A 218 3.69 -5.43 -18.45
C SER A 218 2.46 -5.35 -19.35
N ARG A 219 1.76 -6.48 -19.56
CA ARG A 219 0.51 -6.51 -20.32
C ARG A 219 -0.61 -5.69 -19.69
N PHE A 220 -0.71 -5.73 -18.37
CA PHE A 220 -1.66 -4.89 -17.63
C PHE A 220 -1.34 -3.40 -17.83
N ALA A 221 -0.08 -3.00 -17.64
CA ALA A 221 0.37 -1.62 -17.81
C ALA A 221 0.12 -1.11 -19.24
N GLU A 222 0.46 -1.91 -20.26
CA GLU A 222 0.22 -1.62 -21.67
C GLU A 222 -1.27 -1.43 -21.96
N LYS A 223 -2.11 -2.39 -21.50
CA LYS A 223 -3.56 -2.35 -21.73
C LYS A 223 -4.25 -1.17 -21.04
N ALA A 224 -3.76 -0.75 -19.88
CA ALA A 224 -4.27 0.38 -19.13
C ALA A 224 -3.59 1.71 -19.51
N GLY A 225 -2.55 1.71 -20.37
CA GLY A 225 -1.76 2.90 -20.73
C GLY A 225 -0.87 3.41 -19.58
N ILE A 226 -0.62 2.60 -18.56
CA ILE A 226 0.09 2.99 -17.34
C ILE A 226 1.61 2.98 -17.58
N GLN A 227 2.30 4.00 -17.05
CA GLN A 227 3.74 4.08 -17.10
C GLN A 227 4.39 3.01 -16.20
N LEU A 228 5.16 2.09 -16.81
CA LEU A 228 5.90 1.03 -16.12
C LEU A 228 7.41 1.23 -16.27
N HIS A 229 8.11 1.32 -15.14
CA HIS A 229 9.57 1.25 -15.10
C HIS A 229 10.02 -0.18 -14.82
N LEU A 230 10.50 -0.88 -15.86
CA LEU A 230 10.85 -2.28 -15.81
C LEU A 230 12.37 -2.48 -15.73
N PHE A 231 12.84 -3.07 -14.63
CA PHE A 231 14.24 -3.41 -14.41
C PHE A 231 14.59 -4.79 -15.00
N ALA A 232 15.81 -4.95 -15.49
CA ALA A 232 16.28 -6.24 -15.96
C ALA A 232 16.44 -7.25 -14.80
N ARG A 233 16.93 -6.76 -13.65
CA ARG A 233 17.17 -7.53 -12.42
C ARG A 233 16.77 -6.71 -11.20
N GLY A 234 16.50 -7.42 -10.09
CA GLY A 234 16.14 -6.80 -8.80
C GLY A 234 15.28 -7.69 -7.91
N GLY A 235 14.81 -8.83 -8.44
CA GLY A 235 13.91 -9.73 -7.72
C GLY A 235 12.60 -9.02 -7.33
N HIS A 236 12.04 -9.38 -6.19
CA HIS A 236 10.87 -8.71 -5.62
C HIS A 236 11.31 -7.42 -4.90
N LEU A 237 11.35 -6.30 -5.65
CA LEU A 237 11.95 -5.03 -5.24
C LEU A 237 11.39 -4.48 -3.92
N SER A 238 12.27 -4.01 -3.05
CA SER A 238 11.86 -3.25 -1.86
C SER A 238 11.25 -1.91 -2.25
N THR A 239 10.05 -1.62 -1.74
CA THR A 239 9.36 -0.34 -1.96
C THR A 239 10.17 0.82 -1.42
N GLU A 240 10.79 0.68 -0.25
CA GLU A 240 11.64 1.71 0.35
C GLU A 240 12.84 2.05 -0.55
N MET A 241 13.55 1.01 -0.99
CA MET A 241 14.70 1.19 -1.89
C MET A 241 14.30 1.88 -3.20
N VAL A 242 13.20 1.46 -3.81
CA VAL A 242 12.71 2.05 -5.07
C VAL A 242 12.33 3.50 -4.87
N VAL A 243 11.56 3.82 -3.83
CA VAL A 243 11.12 5.20 -3.56
C VAL A 243 12.32 6.11 -3.27
N GLN A 244 13.26 5.68 -2.45
CA GLN A 244 14.44 6.49 -2.13
C GLN A 244 15.33 6.69 -3.35
N LYS A 245 15.64 5.63 -4.09
CA LYS A 245 16.53 5.68 -5.27
C LYS A 245 15.95 6.49 -6.42
N TYR A 246 14.64 6.40 -6.65
CA TYR A 246 13.97 7.06 -7.77
C TYR A 246 13.15 8.28 -7.35
N TRP A 247 13.45 8.85 -6.18
CA TRP A 247 12.68 9.95 -5.61
C TRP A 247 12.48 11.12 -6.58
N ALA A 248 13.54 11.58 -7.26
CA ALA A 248 13.42 12.69 -8.20
C ALA A 248 12.39 12.47 -9.32
N ARG A 249 12.24 11.21 -9.79
CA ARG A 249 11.22 10.84 -10.76
C ARG A 249 9.84 10.81 -10.12
N ILE A 250 9.73 10.24 -8.92
CA ILE A 250 8.47 10.13 -8.17
C ILE A 250 7.97 11.52 -7.78
N GLU A 251 8.86 12.39 -7.30
CA GLU A 251 8.51 13.77 -6.95
C GLU A 251 7.97 14.54 -8.16
N ARG A 252 8.64 14.46 -9.31
CA ARG A 252 8.14 15.05 -10.56
C ARG A 252 6.76 14.53 -10.92
N PHE A 253 6.58 13.21 -10.88
CA PHE A 253 5.29 12.58 -11.16
C PHE A 253 4.18 13.02 -10.19
N PHE A 254 4.50 13.29 -8.93
CA PHE A 254 3.55 13.81 -7.94
C PHE A 254 3.18 15.28 -8.19
N ASP A 255 4.07 16.05 -8.82
CA ASP A 255 3.88 17.48 -9.07
C ASP A 255 3.13 17.75 -10.40
N GLU A 256 3.03 16.77 -11.29
CA GLU A 256 2.15 16.75 -12.47
C GLU A 256 0.67 16.61 -12.04
#